data_4fc840a7dff8b677165076d5a19d3f1a
#
_entry.id   4fc840a7dff8b677165076d5a19d3f1a
#
_cell.length_a   1.000
_cell.length_b   1.000
_cell.length_c   1.000
_cell.angle_alpha   90.00
_cell.angle_beta   90.00
_cell.angle_gamma   90.00
#
_symmetry.space_group_name_H-M   'P 1'
#
loop_
_entity.id
_entity.type
_entity.pdbx_description
1 polymer ?
#
loop_
_entity_poly.entity_id
_entity_poly.type
_entity_poly.pdbx_seq_one_letter_code
_entity_poly.pdbx_strand_id
1 'polypeptide(L)'
;MIQFLLNQTLRTEHTLDPNLTVLNYLREHLHKPGTKEGCASGDCGACTVVVGELHTDAEGLERLRYRSLNSCLTFVSALHGKQLISIEDLKHQGQLHSVQRAMVDCHGSQCGFCTPGFVMSLFALQKNSTGQPDGHQAHEALAGNLCRCTGYRPILAAAEQACSGQQQDQF
;
A
#
# COMPACT_ATOMS: atom_id res chain seq x y z
N MET A 1 -7.57 -6.52 -23.21
CA MET A 1 -6.73 -5.33 -22.92
C MET A 1 -7.08 -4.78 -21.54
N ILE A 2 -6.08 -4.62 -20.68
CA ILE A 2 -6.20 -4.06 -19.32
C ILE A 2 -5.35 -2.81 -19.30
N GLN A 3 -5.91 -1.69 -18.85
CA GLN A 3 -5.18 -0.41 -18.71
C GLN A 3 -5.31 0.07 -17.28
N PHE A 4 -4.19 0.43 -16.66
CA PHE A 4 -4.14 0.96 -15.30
C PHE A 4 -2.87 1.83 -15.13
N LEU A 5 -2.84 2.66 -14.10
CA LEU A 5 -1.63 3.34 -13.70
C LEU A 5 -0.84 2.43 -12.74
N LEU A 6 0.42 2.15 -13.05
CA LEU A 6 1.36 1.62 -12.06
C LEU A 6 2.12 2.81 -11.50
N ASN A 7 1.85 3.12 -10.23
CA ASN A 7 2.27 4.38 -9.62
C ASN A 7 1.76 5.58 -10.46
N GLN A 8 2.60 6.23 -11.23
CA GLN A 8 2.22 7.34 -12.13
C GLN A 8 2.38 7.00 -13.61
N THR A 9 2.73 5.76 -13.94
CA THR A 9 3.00 5.34 -15.32
C THR A 9 1.85 4.51 -15.87
N LEU A 10 1.28 4.92 -17.01
CA LEU A 10 0.23 4.14 -17.68
C LEU A 10 0.81 2.81 -18.16
N ARG A 11 0.15 1.73 -17.80
CA ARG A 11 0.38 0.37 -18.28
C ARG A 11 -0.78 -0.08 -19.14
N THR A 12 -0.45 -0.73 -20.25
CA THR A 12 -1.42 -1.36 -21.15
C THR A 12 -0.97 -2.79 -21.40
N GLU A 13 -1.77 -3.72 -20.93
CA GLU A 13 -1.50 -5.15 -21.05
C GLU A 13 -2.51 -5.80 -21.99
N HIS A 14 -2.02 -6.56 -22.96
CA HIS A 14 -2.85 -7.15 -24.01
C HIS A 14 -3.07 -8.64 -23.83
N THR A 15 -2.06 -9.37 -23.34
CA THR A 15 -2.01 -10.83 -23.30
C THR A 15 -1.48 -11.32 -21.97
N LEU A 16 -2.26 -11.10 -20.89
CA LEU A 16 -1.94 -11.66 -19.58
C LEU A 16 -2.80 -12.90 -19.31
N ASP A 17 -2.26 -13.84 -18.54
CA ASP A 17 -3.05 -14.92 -17.95
C ASP A 17 -4.17 -14.31 -17.11
N PRO A 18 -5.46 -14.70 -17.33
CA PRO A 18 -6.58 -14.20 -16.53
C PRO A 18 -6.43 -14.44 -15.02
N ASN A 19 -5.69 -15.48 -14.65
CA ASN A 19 -5.43 -15.85 -13.25
C ASN A 19 -4.17 -15.21 -12.67
N LEU A 20 -3.47 -14.36 -13.44
CA LEU A 20 -2.25 -13.69 -12.94
C LEU A 20 -2.60 -12.75 -11.79
N THR A 21 -2.02 -13.02 -10.62
CA THR A 21 -2.18 -12.17 -9.45
C THR A 21 -1.32 -10.91 -9.57
N VAL A 22 -1.72 -9.84 -8.91
CA VAL A 22 -0.94 -8.59 -8.83
C VAL A 22 0.43 -8.85 -8.20
N LEU A 23 0.52 -9.76 -7.23
CA LEU A 23 1.78 -10.13 -6.61
C LEU A 23 2.77 -10.72 -7.62
N ASN A 24 2.35 -11.72 -8.37
CA ASN A 24 3.20 -12.37 -9.38
C ASN A 24 3.52 -11.41 -10.54
N TYR A 25 2.56 -10.57 -10.94
CA TYR A 25 2.80 -9.52 -11.92
C TYR A 25 3.91 -8.56 -11.48
N LEU A 26 3.87 -8.06 -10.25
CA LEU A 26 4.92 -7.18 -9.73
C LEU A 26 6.27 -7.91 -9.63
N ARG A 27 6.29 -9.10 -9.06
CA ARG A 27 7.54 -9.79 -8.72
C ARG A 27 8.20 -10.47 -9.93
N GLU A 28 7.41 -11.16 -10.76
CA GLU A 28 7.92 -12.01 -11.84
C GLU A 28 7.95 -11.29 -13.19
N HIS A 29 6.90 -10.54 -13.54
CA HIS A 29 6.84 -9.84 -14.81
C HIS A 29 7.55 -8.49 -14.79
N LEU A 30 7.45 -7.74 -13.69
CA LEU A 30 8.05 -6.41 -13.57
C LEU A 30 9.35 -6.39 -12.77
N HIS A 31 9.76 -7.52 -12.19
CA HIS A 31 10.95 -7.65 -11.35
C HIS A 31 11.00 -6.64 -10.20
N LYS A 32 9.83 -6.36 -9.59
CA LYS A 32 9.65 -5.49 -8.43
C LYS A 32 9.43 -6.34 -7.16
N PRO A 33 10.50 -6.83 -6.50
CA PRO A 33 10.39 -7.78 -5.37
C PRO A 33 10.14 -7.09 -4.02
N GLY A 34 9.91 -5.79 -3.98
CA GLY A 34 9.64 -5.03 -2.76
C GLY A 34 8.37 -5.50 -2.07
N THR A 35 7.30 -5.76 -2.82
CA THR A 35 6.10 -6.44 -2.32
C THR A 35 6.43 -7.90 -2.02
N LYS A 36 6.17 -8.36 -0.78
CA LYS A 36 6.62 -9.67 -0.28
C LYS A 36 5.51 -10.72 -0.36
N GLU A 37 5.91 -11.96 -0.55
CA GLU A 37 5.02 -13.12 -0.46
C GLU A 37 5.28 -13.86 0.86
N GLY A 38 4.27 -13.89 1.75
CA GLY A 38 4.35 -14.63 3.00
C GLY A 38 3.47 -15.88 2.98
N CYS A 39 2.15 -15.73 3.08
CA CYS A 39 1.21 -16.84 3.18
C CYS A 39 0.59 -17.26 1.83
N ALA A 40 0.59 -16.41 0.81
CA ALA A 40 -0.10 -16.58 -0.46
C ALA A 40 -1.63 -16.86 -0.35
N SER A 41 -2.23 -16.59 0.82
CA SER A 41 -3.62 -16.90 1.16
C SER A 41 -4.43 -15.70 1.69
N GLY A 42 -3.84 -14.48 1.64
CA GLY A 42 -4.55 -13.26 2.04
C GLY A 42 -4.52 -12.94 3.52
N ASP A 43 -3.83 -13.73 4.37
CA ASP A 43 -3.91 -13.59 5.82
C ASP A 43 -2.83 -12.69 6.44
N CYS A 44 -1.59 -12.74 5.92
CA CYS A 44 -0.44 -12.13 6.61
C CYS A 44 -0.17 -10.67 6.29
N GLY A 45 -0.71 -10.15 5.19
CA GLY A 45 -0.53 -8.77 4.74
C GLY A 45 0.87 -8.39 4.24
N ALA A 46 1.83 -9.34 4.13
CA ALA A 46 3.16 -9.05 3.59
C ALA A 46 3.11 -8.57 2.13
N CYS A 47 2.08 -8.96 1.40
CA CYS A 47 1.83 -8.62 0.01
C CYS A 47 0.94 -7.38 -0.19
N THR A 48 0.66 -6.59 0.84
CA THR A 48 -0.22 -5.43 0.74
C THR A 48 0.31 -4.44 -0.31
N VAL A 49 -0.57 -4.03 -1.20
CA VAL A 49 -0.43 -2.92 -2.15
C VAL A 49 -1.57 -1.94 -1.95
N VAL A 50 -1.48 -0.77 -2.55
CA VAL A 50 -2.58 0.20 -2.52
C VAL A 50 -3.15 0.40 -3.92
N VAL A 51 -4.47 0.46 -4.00
CA VAL A 51 -5.19 0.79 -5.22
C VAL A 51 -5.94 2.10 -5.02
N GLY A 52 -5.66 3.07 -5.90
CA GLY A 52 -6.44 4.30 -6.05
C GLY A 52 -7.54 4.07 -7.05
N GLU A 53 -8.78 4.42 -6.68
CA GLU A 53 -9.95 4.34 -7.55
C GLU A 53 -10.81 5.61 -7.40
N LEU A 54 -11.43 6.03 -8.49
CA LEU A 54 -12.39 7.13 -8.46
C LEU A 54 -13.65 6.67 -7.72
N HIS A 55 -14.11 7.50 -6.82
CA HIS A 55 -15.32 7.30 -6.03
C HIS A 55 -16.15 8.59 -6.05
N THR A 56 -17.43 8.47 -6.31
CA THR A 56 -18.37 9.59 -6.23
C THR A 56 -18.88 9.67 -4.79
N ASP A 57 -18.67 10.80 -4.12
CA ASP A 57 -19.16 11.04 -2.77
C ASP A 57 -20.69 11.31 -2.74
N ALA A 58 -21.24 11.50 -1.54
CA ALA A 58 -22.67 11.77 -1.36
C ALA A 58 -23.12 13.09 -2.00
N GLU A 59 -22.20 14.03 -2.20
CA GLU A 59 -22.39 15.33 -2.85
C GLU A 59 -22.28 15.25 -4.37
N GLY A 60 -21.99 14.07 -4.94
CA GLY A 60 -21.83 13.86 -6.38
C GLY A 60 -20.45 14.28 -6.92
N LEU A 61 -19.47 14.56 -6.06
CA LEU A 61 -18.11 14.92 -6.45
C LEU A 61 -17.25 13.67 -6.61
N GLU A 62 -16.46 13.63 -7.68
CA GLU A 62 -15.46 12.58 -7.86
C GLU A 62 -14.25 12.83 -6.98
N ARG A 63 -13.89 11.83 -6.17
CA ARG A 63 -12.72 11.83 -5.30
C ARG A 63 -11.91 10.57 -5.51
N LEU A 64 -10.62 10.65 -5.27
CA LEU A 64 -9.75 9.49 -5.28
C LEU A 64 -9.78 8.83 -3.90
N ARG A 65 -10.09 7.51 -3.87
CA ARG A 65 -10.08 6.68 -2.67
C ARG A 65 -8.97 5.66 -2.77
N TYR A 66 -8.19 5.54 -1.70
CA TYR A 66 -7.08 4.59 -1.62
C TYR A 66 -7.45 3.38 -0.76
N ARG A 67 -7.28 2.19 -1.30
CA ARG A 67 -7.59 0.93 -0.60
C ARG A 67 -6.37 0.03 -0.55
N SER A 68 -6.04 -0.45 0.65
CA SER A 68 -5.07 -1.53 0.82
C SER A 68 -5.69 -2.86 0.38
N LEU A 69 -4.95 -3.63 -0.42
CA LEU A 69 -5.39 -4.92 -0.95
C LEU A 69 -4.27 -5.97 -0.81
N ASN A 70 -4.67 -7.22 -0.61
CA ASN A 70 -3.76 -8.36 -0.67
C ASN A 70 -3.48 -8.75 -2.12
N SER A 71 -2.31 -8.38 -2.63
CA SER A 71 -1.92 -8.61 -4.03
C SER A 71 -1.81 -10.09 -4.41
N CYS A 72 -1.64 -11.00 -3.43
CA CYS A 72 -1.61 -12.44 -3.67
C CYS A 72 -2.99 -13.03 -4.06
N LEU A 73 -4.09 -12.34 -3.74
CA LEU A 73 -5.46 -12.75 -4.06
C LEU A 73 -6.12 -11.86 -5.11
N THR A 74 -5.52 -10.72 -5.45
CA THR A 74 -6.08 -9.76 -6.41
C THR A 74 -5.53 -10.07 -7.80
N PHE A 75 -6.41 -10.28 -8.78
CA PHE A 75 -6.01 -10.47 -10.16
C PHE A 75 -5.69 -9.14 -10.84
N VAL A 76 -4.75 -9.15 -11.80
CA VAL A 76 -4.38 -7.94 -12.57
C VAL A 76 -5.57 -7.36 -13.32
N SER A 77 -6.51 -8.20 -13.76
CA SER A 77 -7.75 -7.76 -14.42
C SER A 77 -8.59 -6.79 -13.59
N ALA A 78 -8.54 -6.88 -12.26
CA ALA A 78 -9.27 -6.00 -11.34
C ALA A 78 -8.69 -4.58 -11.27
N LEU A 79 -7.51 -4.34 -11.86
CA LEU A 79 -6.84 -3.04 -11.88
C LEU A 79 -7.30 -2.14 -13.02
N HIS A 80 -8.12 -2.64 -13.98
CA HIS A 80 -8.55 -1.85 -15.12
C HIS A 80 -9.21 -0.54 -14.69
N GLY A 81 -8.72 0.59 -15.23
CA GLY A 81 -9.21 1.93 -14.88
C GLY A 81 -8.78 2.46 -13.52
N LYS A 82 -7.85 1.79 -12.82
CA LYS A 82 -7.40 2.15 -11.47
C LYS A 82 -5.91 2.49 -11.45
N GLN A 83 -5.44 2.93 -10.30
CA GLN A 83 -4.02 3.13 -10.01
C GLN A 83 -3.55 2.05 -9.03
N LEU A 84 -2.50 1.32 -9.39
CA LEU A 84 -1.75 0.44 -8.48
C LEU A 84 -0.55 1.18 -7.95
N ILE A 85 -0.40 1.24 -6.63
CA ILE A 85 0.75 1.85 -5.95
C ILE A 85 1.50 0.75 -5.19
N SER A 86 2.80 0.63 -5.45
CA SER A 86 3.70 -0.33 -4.81
C SER A 86 4.73 0.35 -3.94
N ILE A 87 5.33 -0.43 -3.04
CA ILE A 87 6.32 0.06 -2.06
C ILE A 87 7.56 0.70 -2.71
N GLU A 88 7.98 0.21 -3.89
CA GLU A 88 9.21 0.67 -4.53
C GLU A 88 9.15 2.14 -4.97
N ASP A 89 7.96 2.61 -5.28
CA ASP A 89 7.79 3.94 -5.90
C ASP A 89 7.26 5.01 -4.92
N LEU A 90 7.15 4.68 -3.63
CA LEU A 90 6.84 5.67 -2.60
C LEU A 90 8.00 6.67 -2.38
N LYS A 91 9.23 6.24 -2.68
CA LYS A 91 10.40 7.10 -2.61
C LYS A 91 10.42 8.06 -3.79
N HIS A 92 10.55 9.38 -3.52
CA HIS A 92 10.62 10.40 -4.54
C HIS A 92 11.91 11.21 -4.43
N GLN A 93 12.57 11.46 -5.58
CA GLN A 93 13.82 12.24 -5.67
C GLN A 93 14.90 11.85 -4.63
N GLY A 94 14.98 10.57 -4.32
CA GLY A 94 15.92 10.06 -3.32
C GLY A 94 15.45 10.16 -1.87
N GLN A 95 14.31 10.80 -1.60
CA GLN A 95 13.75 10.95 -0.26
C GLN A 95 12.69 9.89 0.05
N LEU A 96 12.69 9.39 1.28
CA LEU A 96 11.66 8.49 1.76
C LEU A 96 10.32 9.24 1.93
N HIS A 97 9.23 8.58 1.57
CA HIS A 97 7.89 9.05 1.90
C HIS A 97 7.73 9.19 3.43
N SER A 98 6.87 10.10 3.90
CA SER A 98 6.65 10.33 5.34
C SER A 98 6.36 9.06 6.13
N VAL A 99 5.55 8.15 5.57
CA VAL A 99 5.26 6.84 6.18
C VAL A 99 6.51 5.97 6.29
N GLN A 100 7.35 5.93 5.25
CA GLN A 100 8.61 5.19 5.31
C GLN A 100 9.55 5.78 6.36
N ARG A 101 9.63 7.11 6.43
CA ARG A 101 10.43 7.84 7.42
C ARG A 101 9.96 7.52 8.84
N ALA A 102 8.66 7.60 9.10
CA ALA A 102 8.09 7.28 10.42
C ALA A 102 8.42 5.85 10.86
N MET A 103 8.36 4.87 9.94
CA MET A 103 8.76 3.48 10.24
C MET A 103 10.24 3.34 10.60
N VAL A 104 11.12 4.16 10.01
CA VAL A 104 12.55 4.21 10.37
C VAL A 104 12.73 4.87 11.73
N ASP A 105 12.17 6.04 11.93
CA ASP A 105 12.37 6.88 13.13
C ASP A 105 11.80 6.21 14.39
N CYS A 106 10.67 5.51 14.27
CA CYS A 106 10.05 4.74 15.36
C CYS A 106 10.60 3.31 15.51
N HIS A 107 11.63 2.91 14.74
CA HIS A 107 12.16 1.54 14.75
C HIS A 107 11.10 0.46 14.48
N GLY A 108 10.15 0.74 13.59
CA GLY A 108 9.02 -0.12 13.23
C GLY A 108 9.40 -1.40 12.44
N SER A 109 10.68 -1.65 12.23
CA SER A 109 11.19 -2.78 11.46
C SER A 109 12.33 -3.49 12.17
N GLN A 110 12.35 -4.85 12.10
CA GLN A 110 13.46 -5.68 12.56
C GLN A 110 13.97 -6.56 11.41
N CYS A 111 13.34 -7.71 11.11
CA CYS A 111 13.76 -8.54 9.98
C CYS A 111 13.42 -7.91 8.61
N GLY A 112 12.50 -6.95 8.53
CA GLY A 112 12.13 -6.22 7.32
C GLY A 112 11.11 -6.90 6.42
N PHE A 113 10.74 -8.16 6.66
CA PHE A 113 9.90 -8.92 5.73
C PHE A 113 8.45 -8.39 5.65
N CYS A 114 7.81 -8.09 6.77
CA CYS A 114 6.45 -7.54 6.82
C CYS A 114 6.41 -6.01 6.59
N THR A 115 7.55 -5.33 6.69
CA THR A 115 7.64 -3.87 6.66
C THR A 115 7.00 -3.23 5.43
N PRO A 116 7.20 -3.72 4.19
CA PRO A 116 6.53 -3.16 3.02
C PRO A 116 5.01 -3.17 3.14
N GLY A 117 4.44 -4.26 3.63
CA GLY A 117 2.99 -4.38 3.82
C GLY A 117 2.44 -3.36 4.82
N PHE A 118 3.10 -3.19 5.97
CA PHE A 118 2.73 -2.17 6.96
C PHE A 118 2.83 -0.75 6.38
N VAL A 119 3.91 -0.44 5.66
CA VAL A 119 4.08 0.87 5.00
C VAL A 119 2.92 1.14 4.05
N MET A 120 2.51 0.17 3.24
CA MET A 120 1.41 0.35 2.29
C MET A 120 0.06 0.53 3.00
N SER A 121 -0.22 -0.18 4.09
CA SER A 121 -1.42 0.01 4.90
C SER A 121 -1.45 1.39 5.56
N LEU A 122 -0.33 1.85 6.10
CA LEU A 122 -0.19 3.19 6.67
C LEU A 122 -0.32 4.30 5.60
N PHE A 123 0.20 4.06 4.40
CA PHE A 123 0.04 4.99 3.28
C PHE A 123 -1.44 5.15 2.92
N ALA A 124 -2.20 4.06 2.81
CA ALA A 124 -3.64 4.12 2.55
C ALA A 124 -4.39 4.85 3.67
N LEU A 125 -4.05 4.60 4.94
CA LEU A 125 -4.61 5.32 6.09
C LEU A 125 -4.34 6.82 5.98
N GLN A 126 -3.10 7.22 5.77
CA GLN A 126 -2.70 8.63 5.66
C GLN A 126 -3.44 9.33 4.51
N LYS A 127 -3.54 8.68 3.34
CA LYS A 127 -4.21 9.26 2.17
C LYS A 127 -5.72 9.45 2.32
N ASN A 128 -6.38 8.60 3.10
CA ASN A 128 -7.81 8.69 3.34
C ASN A 128 -8.17 9.55 4.57
N SER A 129 -7.20 9.88 5.41
CA SER A 129 -7.44 10.65 6.63
C SER A 129 -7.53 12.15 6.34
N THR A 130 -8.56 12.81 6.85
CA THR A 130 -8.72 14.28 6.78
C THR A 130 -8.05 15.01 7.96
N GLY A 131 -7.32 14.29 8.81
CA GLY A 131 -6.65 14.79 10.00
C GLY A 131 -5.83 13.66 10.64
N GLN A 132 -5.40 13.86 11.89
CA GLN A 132 -4.69 12.81 12.62
C GLN A 132 -5.67 11.68 12.96
N PRO A 133 -5.46 10.43 12.46
CA PRO A 133 -6.27 9.29 12.84
C PRO A 133 -6.09 8.99 14.33
N ASP A 134 -7.14 8.55 14.98
CA ASP A 134 -7.08 8.07 16.34
C ASP A 134 -6.42 6.67 16.41
N GLY A 135 -6.10 6.23 17.64
CA GLY A 135 -5.48 4.93 17.86
C GLY A 135 -6.32 3.76 17.33
N HIS A 136 -7.66 3.86 17.34
CA HIS A 136 -8.55 2.83 16.83
C HIS A 136 -8.44 2.70 15.31
N GLN A 137 -8.48 3.83 14.59
CA GLN A 137 -8.31 3.86 13.13
C GLN A 137 -6.95 3.31 12.70
N ALA A 138 -5.87 3.60 13.44
CA ALA A 138 -4.55 3.04 13.19
C ALA A 138 -4.54 1.50 13.39
N HIS A 139 -5.17 1.00 14.46
CA HIS A 139 -5.31 -0.43 14.69
C HIS A 139 -6.11 -1.13 13.58
N GLU A 140 -7.23 -0.57 13.19
CA GLU A 140 -8.05 -1.14 12.10
C GLU A 140 -7.30 -1.18 10.76
N ALA A 141 -6.60 -0.11 10.41
CA ALA A 141 -5.83 -0.03 9.17
C ALA A 141 -4.70 -1.08 9.11
N LEU A 142 -4.16 -1.47 10.25
CA LEU A 142 -3.05 -2.42 10.38
C LEU A 142 -3.52 -3.85 10.72
N ALA A 143 -4.79 -4.08 10.99
CA ALA A 143 -5.32 -5.38 11.44
C ALA A 143 -5.03 -6.53 10.46
N GLY A 144 -4.93 -6.22 9.15
CA GLY A 144 -4.59 -7.19 8.10
C GLY A 144 -3.09 -7.49 7.95
N ASN A 145 -2.20 -6.91 8.78
CA ASN A 145 -0.75 -7.08 8.67
C ASN A 145 -0.18 -7.77 9.90
N LEU A 146 0.55 -8.86 9.71
CA LEU A 146 1.15 -9.63 10.79
C LEU A 146 2.67 -9.39 10.90
N CYS A 147 3.13 -9.19 12.13
CA CYS A 147 4.55 -9.10 12.47
C CYS A 147 4.89 -9.98 13.67
N ARG A 148 5.89 -10.86 13.53
CA ARG A 148 6.36 -11.72 14.63
C ARG A 148 7.49 -11.10 15.46
N CYS A 149 8.13 -10.05 14.96
CA CYS A 149 9.37 -9.52 15.54
C CYS A 149 9.15 -8.36 16.51
N THR A 150 8.37 -7.34 16.11
CA THR A 150 8.36 -6.01 16.75
C THR A 150 7.44 -5.88 17.96
N GLY A 151 6.45 -6.76 18.10
CA GLY A 151 5.37 -6.62 19.10
C GLY A 151 4.42 -5.45 18.82
N TYR A 152 4.42 -4.92 17.60
CA TYR A 152 3.52 -3.89 17.03
C TYR A 152 3.65 -2.47 17.61
N ARG A 153 4.07 -2.27 18.85
CA ARG A 153 4.17 -0.93 19.48
C ARG A 153 4.92 0.10 18.62
N PRO A 154 6.13 -0.19 18.11
CA PRO A 154 6.85 0.78 17.29
C PRO A 154 6.16 1.05 15.95
N ILE A 155 5.40 0.09 15.41
CA ILE A 155 4.63 0.27 14.18
C ILE A 155 3.43 1.19 14.43
N LEU A 156 2.75 1.05 15.58
CA LEU A 156 1.66 1.95 15.98
C LEU A 156 2.17 3.38 16.23
N ALA A 157 3.33 3.53 16.89
CA ALA A 157 3.96 4.83 17.04
C ALA A 157 4.30 5.46 15.67
N ALA A 158 4.75 4.64 14.70
CA ALA A 158 4.98 5.12 13.34
C ALA A 158 3.68 5.57 12.64
N ALA A 159 2.55 4.91 12.91
CA ALA A 159 1.24 5.33 12.39
C ALA A 159 0.85 6.73 12.89
N GLU A 160 0.98 6.96 14.19
CA GLU A 160 0.72 8.25 14.82
C GLU A 160 1.64 9.34 14.25
N GLN A 161 2.94 9.07 14.14
CA GLN A 161 3.92 10.01 13.59
C GLN A 161 3.65 10.33 12.11
N ALA A 162 3.39 9.32 11.29
CA ALA A 162 3.16 9.49 9.85
C ALA A 162 1.95 10.37 9.54
N CYS A 163 0.94 10.34 10.40
CA CYS A 163 -0.29 11.09 10.21
C CYS A 163 -0.32 12.44 10.97
N SER A 164 0.69 12.74 11.78
CA SER A 164 0.78 14.01 12.53
C SER A 164 1.39 15.17 11.73
N GLY A 165 2.04 14.89 10.59
CA GLY A 165 2.70 15.88 9.74
C GLY A 165 1.81 16.36 8.59
N GLN A 166 2.12 17.55 8.03
CA GLN A 166 1.50 18.00 6.78
C GLN A 166 1.87 17.01 5.66
N GLN A 167 0.86 16.49 4.98
CA GLN A 167 1.03 15.61 3.83
C GLN A 167 1.78 16.37 2.72
N GLN A 168 2.98 15.92 2.38
CA GLN A 168 3.59 16.25 1.10
C GLN A 168 3.00 15.28 0.08
N ASP A 169 1.93 15.71 -0.59
CA ASP A 169 1.28 14.92 -1.63
C ASP A 169 2.15 14.87 -2.88
N GLN A 170 2.55 13.66 -3.24
CA GLN A 170 3.28 13.36 -4.47
C GLN A 170 2.52 12.36 -5.37
N PHE A 171 1.30 11.95 -4.97
CA PHE A 171 0.41 11.08 -5.73
C PHE A 171 -0.96 11.70 -5.90
#